data_c20831c64c97c2af526c6fec12010c0d
#
_entry.id   c20831c64c97c2af526c6fec12010c0d
#
_cell.length_a   1.000
_cell.length_b   1.000
_cell.length_c   1.000
_cell.angle_alpha   90.00
_cell.angle_beta   90.00
_cell.angle_gamma   90.00
#
_symmetry.space_group_name_H-M   'P 1'
#
loop_
_entity.id
_entity.type
_entity.pdbx_description
1 polymer ?
#
loop_
_entity_poly.entity_id
_entity_poly.type
_entity_poly.pdbx_seq_one_letter_code
_entity_poly.pdbx_strand_id
1 'polypeptide(L)'
;MRRVIAVVALAALSPALAQEGGLAELLAAKDEAFPKAIEPRRFKFPADHGPHAEYRNEWWYVTGNLENAAGRRFGFELTIFRFALAPAPPVSTSAWRSNQVYIAHLAVTDPVDERFIVAEKYSRGALDMAGAEAEPFAVWIDDWRIHGQTMPNGRERWRIDAATDEASLALTLDAEKPPVLNGDAGLSQKSSEPGNASYYYSLTRLKTAGTLDIGGEEFAVRGTSWVDREWSSSALGGDQVGWDWFALQLDDGRELMVYQLRRHDGSADPNSAGTLVAADGAAEHLG
;
A
#
# COMPACT_ATOMS: atom_id res chain seq x y z
N MET A 1 19.70 16.81 20.20
CA MET A 1 18.37 17.02 19.59
C MET A 1 18.11 15.75 18.76
N ARG A 2 17.19 14.92 19.21
CA ARG A 2 16.80 13.69 18.49
C ARG A 2 16.01 14.10 17.25
N ARG A 3 16.45 13.70 16.08
CA ARG A 3 15.75 13.97 14.81
C ARG A 3 14.71 12.88 14.62
N VAL A 4 13.43 13.27 14.62
CA VAL A 4 12.33 12.39 14.19
C VAL A 4 12.26 12.50 12.67
N ILE A 5 12.51 11.41 11.97
CA ILE A 5 12.25 11.34 10.53
C ILE A 5 10.79 10.89 10.41
N ALA A 6 9.90 11.86 10.21
CA ALA A 6 8.49 11.57 9.97
C ALA A 6 8.31 11.28 8.47
N VAL A 7 7.88 10.08 8.15
CA VAL A 7 7.30 9.79 6.84
C VAL A 7 5.85 10.25 6.93
N VAL A 8 5.58 11.46 6.46
CA VAL A 8 4.20 11.93 6.29
C VAL A 8 3.82 11.63 4.84
N ALA A 9 3.24 10.47 4.60
CA ALA A 9 2.47 10.27 3.39
C ALA A 9 1.08 10.85 3.67
N LEU A 10 0.90 12.14 3.38
CA LEU A 10 -0.43 12.68 3.22
C LEU A 10 -0.96 12.06 1.92
N ALA A 11 -1.84 11.09 2.01
CA ALA A 11 -2.80 10.82 0.96
C ALA A 11 -3.79 12.02 0.94
N ALA A 12 -3.26 13.20 0.63
CA ALA A 12 -4.08 14.32 0.22
C ALA A 12 -4.60 13.94 -1.17
N LEU A 13 -5.79 13.37 -1.22
CA LEU A 13 -6.60 13.40 -2.44
C LEU A 13 -6.62 14.86 -2.89
N SER A 14 -5.81 15.18 -3.91
CA SER A 14 -5.86 16.47 -4.55
C SER A 14 -7.31 16.75 -4.97
N PRO A 15 -7.83 17.98 -4.83
CA PRO A 15 -9.18 18.32 -5.25
C PRO A 15 -9.45 18.11 -6.76
N ALA A 16 -8.45 17.76 -7.56
CA ALA A 16 -8.61 17.34 -8.95
C ALA A 16 -9.20 15.91 -9.10
N LEU A 17 -9.24 15.09 -8.04
CA LEU A 17 -9.87 13.76 -8.01
C LEU A 17 -11.30 13.78 -7.48
N ALA A 18 -11.90 14.95 -7.27
CA ALA A 18 -13.32 15.11 -7.01
C ALA A 18 -14.16 14.92 -8.28
N GLN A 19 -13.86 13.91 -9.10
CA GLN A 19 -14.83 13.34 -10.01
C GLN A 19 -15.64 12.34 -9.18
N GLU A 20 -16.91 12.71 -8.93
CA GLU A 20 -17.92 11.87 -8.27
C GLU A 20 -17.83 10.45 -8.85
N GLY A 21 -17.51 9.44 -8.03
CA GLY A 21 -17.40 8.05 -8.46
C GLY A 21 -15.99 7.43 -8.47
N GLY A 22 -15.00 8.04 -7.82
CA GLY A 22 -13.60 7.55 -7.83
C GLY A 22 -13.30 6.39 -6.86
N LEU A 23 -12.01 6.20 -6.56
CA LEU A 23 -11.47 5.15 -5.69
C LEU A 23 -12.22 5.02 -4.34
N ALA A 24 -12.61 6.16 -3.73
CA ALA A 24 -13.36 6.17 -2.46
C ALA A 24 -14.73 5.47 -2.59
N GLU A 25 -15.44 5.64 -3.70
CA GLU A 25 -16.71 4.96 -3.95
C GLU A 25 -16.51 3.45 -4.17
N LEU A 26 -15.45 3.06 -4.89
CA LEU A 26 -15.09 1.65 -5.06
C LEU A 26 -14.76 0.99 -3.73
N LEU A 27 -14.07 1.69 -2.83
CA LEU A 27 -13.73 1.20 -1.49
C LEU A 27 -14.95 1.16 -0.56
N ALA A 28 -15.87 2.11 -0.69
CA ALA A 28 -17.10 2.18 0.14
C ALA A 28 -18.19 1.21 -0.32
N ALA A 29 -18.17 0.75 -1.57
CA ALA A 29 -19.21 -0.12 -2.10
C ALA A 29 -19.17 -1.49 -1.41
N LYS A 30 -20.32 -1.90 -0.85
CA LYS A 30 -20.50 -3.20 -0.19
C LYS A 30 -21.14 -4.18 -1.18
N ASP A 31 -20.59 -5.41 -1.22
CA ASP A 31 -21.22 -6.52 -1.94
C ASP A 31 -21.14 -7.75 -1.03
N GLU A 32 -22.32 -8.22 -0.61
CA GLU A 32 -22.46 -9.37 0.30
C GLU A 32 -22.08 -10.71 -0.35
N ALA A 33 -21.89 -10.74 -1.65
CA ALA A 33 -21.46 -11.93 -2.37
C ALA A 33 -19.97 -12.26 -2.18
N PHE A 34 -19.17 -11.32 -1.67
CA PHE A 34 -17.75 -11.54 -1.37
C PHE A 34 -17.54 -12.02 0.07
N PRO A 35 -16.54 -12.89 0.32
CA PRO A 35 -16.16 -13.27 1.68
C PRO A 35 -15.71 -12.03 2.47
N LYS A 36 -16.04 -12.01 3.76
CA LYS A 36 -15.67 -10.93 4.69
C LYS A 36 -14.50 -11.37 5.58
N ALA A 37 -13.67 -10.44 5.98
CA ALA A 37 -12.68 -10.66 7.02
C ALA A 37 -13.39 -10.60 8.39
N ILE A 38 -13.60 -11.74 9.05
CA ILE A 38 -14.39 -11.84 10.30
C ILE A 38 -13.53 -12.30 11.46
N GLU A 39 -12.62 -13.25 11.21
CA GLU A 39 -11.80 -13.88 12.25
C GLU A 39 -10.32 -13.76 11.88
N PRO A 40 -9.41 -13.70 12.87
CA PRO A 40 -7.98 -13.79 12.61
C PRO A 40 -7.64 -15.04 11.80
N ARG A 41 -6.67 -14.90 10.88
CA ARG A 41 -6.17 -16.01 10.06
C ARG A 41 -4.69 -16.23 10.26
N ARG A 42 -4.21 -17.42 9.91
CA ARG A 42 -2.78 -17.66 9.83
C ARG A 42 -2.25 -17.12 8.51
N PHE A 43 -1.33 -16.17 8.57
CA PHE A 43 -0.59 -15.68 7.41
C PHE A 43 0.50 -16.67 7.00
N LYS A 44 0.75 -16.78 5.69
CA LYS A 44 1.74 -17.67 5.09
C LYS A 44 2.62 -16.87 4.13
N PHE A 45 3.81 -16.52 4.56
CA PHE A 45 4.77 -15.85 3.70
C PHE A 45 5.67 -16.86 2.98
N PRO A 46 6.03 -16.63 1.69
CA PRO A 46 5.74 -15.43 0.89
C PRO A 46 4.35 -15.40 0.21
N ALA A 47 3.54 -16.45 0.28
CA ALA A 47 2.29 -16.57 -0.47
C ALA A 47 1.31 -15.39 -0.25
N ASP A 48 1.17 -14.91 0.99
CA ASP A 48 0.29 -13.77 1.31
C ASP A 48 0.85 -12.40 0.87
N HIS A 49 2.02 -12.34 0.20
CA HIS A 49 2.42 -11.17 -0.57
C HIS A 49 1.62 -11.06 -1.87
N GLY A 50 1.15 -12.16 -2.40
CA GLY A 50 0.39 -12.27 -3.64
C GLY A 50 -1.08 -11.84 -3.53
N PRO A 51 -1.87 -12.12 -4.58
CA PRO A 51 -3.27 -11.72 -4.64
C PRO A 51 -4.19 -12.62 -3.79
N HIS A 52 -5.25 -12.00 -3.26
CA HIS A 52 -6.36 -12.65 -2.55
C HIS A 52 -7.64 -12.42 -3.37
N ALA A 53 -7.69 -13.05 -4.55
CA ALA A 53 -8.69 -12.76 -5.58
C ALA A 53 -10.15 -13.05 -5.16
N GLU A 54 -10.36 -13.83 -4.09
CA GLU A 54 -11.64 -14.10 -3.47
C GLU A 54 -12.22 -12.87 -2.75
N TYR A 55 -11.37 -11.94 -2.29
CA TYR A 55 -11.80 -10.69 -1.68
C TYR A 55 -12.07 -9.63 -2.75
N ARG A 56 -12.92 -8.65 -2.38
CA ARG A 56 -13.35 -7.63 -3.31
C ARG A 56 -12.26 -6.64 -3.67
N ASN A 57 -11.45 -6.22 -2.69
CA ASN A 57 -10.42 -5.22 -2.86
C ASN A 57 -9.15 -5.58 -2.10
N GLU A 58 -8.03 -5.17 -2.65
CA GLU A 58 -6.72 -5.27 -2.02
C GLU A 58 -5.77 -4.23 -2.59
N TRP A 59 -4.69 -3.94 -1.85
CA TRP A 59 -3.65 -3.05 -2.32
C TRP A 59 -2.25 -3.44 -1.85
N TRP A 60 -1.30 -3.04 -2.64
CA TRP A 60 0.14 -3.05 -2.39
C TRP A 60 0.57 -1.60 -2.35
N TYR A 61 0.78 -1.05 -1.17
CA TYR A 61 1.19 0.32 -0.93
C TYR A 61 2.66 0.34 -0.53
N VAL A 62 3.48 1.13 -1.23
CA VAL A 62 4.90 1.31 -0.93
C VAL A 62 5.18 2.80 -0.86
N THR A 63 5.80 3.25 0.24
CA THR A 63 6.25 4.64 0.36
C THR A 63 7.62 4.70 1.00
N GLY A 64 8.35 5.81 0.80
CA GLY A 64 9.65 5.97 1.42
C GLY A 64 10.26 7.34 1.29
N ASN A 65 11.32 7.53 2.10
CA ASN A 65 12.19 8.69 2.07
C ASN A 65 13.54 8.28 1.50
N LEU A 66 13.99 9.03 0.52
CA LEU A 66 15.23 8.80 -0.19
C LEU A 66 16.14 10.02 -0.06
N GLU A 67 17.44 9.78 -0.16
CA GLU A 67 18.45 10.85 -0.31
C GLU A 67 19.54 10.42 -1.29
N ASN A 68 20.11 11.39 -2.01
CA ASN A 68 21.30 11.15 -2.81
C ASN A 68 22.60 11.38 -1.99
N ALA A 69 23.75 11.15 -2.58
CA ALA A 69 25.06 11.33 -1.92
C ALA A 69 25.33 12.79 -1.50
N ALA A 70 24.68 13.78 -2.11
CA ALA A 70 24.79 15.19 -1.76
C ALA A 70 23.83 15.61 -0.63
N GLY A 71 23.00 14.68 -0.11
CA GLY A 71 22.04 14.96 0.94
C GLY A 71 20.72 15.59 0.46
N ARG A 72 20.48 15.65 -0.87
CA ARG A 72 19.18 16.04 -1.43
C ARG A 72 18.17 14.94 -1.14
N ARG A 73 17.04 15.33 -0.58
CA ARG A 73 15.98 14.41 -0.14
C ARG A 73 14.86 14.34 -1.14
N PHE A 74 14.22 13.16 -1.20
CA PHE A 74 13.05 12.89 -2.03
C PHE A 74 12.06 12.03 -1.23
N GLY A 75 10.78 12.16 -1.56
CA GLY A 75 9.73 11.24 -1.14
C GLY A 75 9.17 10.49 -2.34
N PHE A 76 8.69 9.27 -2.13
CA PHE A 76 7.94 8.56 -3.15
C PHE A 76 6.80 7.76 -2.53
N GLU A 77 5.80 7.48 -3.34
CA GLU A 77 4.71 6.56 -3.08
C GLU A 77 4.37 5.82 -4.38
N LEU A 78 4.19 4.51 -4.30
CA LEU A 78 3.64 3.67 -5.35
C LEU A 78 2.58 2.76 -4.74
N THR A 79 1.34 2.88 -5.19
CA THR A 79 0.26 1.97 -4.81
C THR A 79 -0.32 1.30 -6.03
N ILE A 80 -0.57 0.00 -5.93
CA ILE A 80 -1.38 -0.75 -6.90
C ILE A 80 -2.57 -1.32 -6.15
N PHE A 81 -3.77 -0.93 -6.57
CA PHE A 81 -5.05 -1.45 -6.08
C PHE A 81 -5.59 -2.51 -7.06
N ARG A 82 -6.23 -3.54 -6.53
CA ARG A 82 -7.04 -4.48 -7.28
C ARG A 82 -8.47 -4.47 -6.74
N PHE A 83 -9.43 -4.45 -7.63
CA PHE A 83 -10.85 -4.58 -7.33
C PHE A 83 -11.46 -5.71 -8.15
N ALA A 84 -12.19 -6.61 -7.48
CA ALA A 84 -13.06 -7.56 -8.14
C ALA A 84 -14.45 -6.93 -8.34
N LEU A 85 -14.91 -6.87 -9.58
CA LEU A 85 -16.23 -6.33 -9.94
C LEU A 85 -17.37 -7.32 -9.69
N ALA A 86 -17.01 -8.62 -9.59
CA ALA A 86 -17.93 -9.70 -9.26
C ALA A 86 -17.11 -10.84 -8.61
N PRO A 87 -17.73 -11.70 -7.77
CA PRO A 87 -17.05 -12.81 -7.10
C PRO A 87 -16.44 -13.85 -8.05
N ALA A 88 -16.98 -13.96 -9.25
CA ALA A 88 -16.48 -14.88 -10.26
C ALA A 88 -16.30 -14.16 -11.60
N PRO A 89 -15.33 -14.57 -12.44
CA PRO A 89 -15.17 -14.01 -13.76
C PRO A 89 -16.40 -14.33 -14.63
N PRO A 90 -16.75 -13.44 -15.58
CA PRO A 90 -17.88 -13.65 -16.46
C PRO A 90 -17.66 -14.88 -17.35
N VAL A 91 -18.74 -15.60 -17.67
CA VAL A 91 -18.68 -16.72 -18.63
C VAL A 91 -18.53 -16.12 -20.04
N SER A 92 -17.35 -16.26 -20.62
CA SER A 92 -17.03 -15.73 -21.94
C SER A 92 -15.82 -16.45 -22.53
N THR A 93 -15.70 -16.51 -23.85
CA THR A 93 -14.51 -17.00 -24.57
C THR A 93 -13.54 -15.86 -24.95
N SER A 94 -13.92 -14.60 -24.69
CA SER A 94 -13.10 -13.44 -24.99
C SER A 94 -11.82 -13.41 -24.17
N ALA A 95 -10.68 -13.14 -24.79
CA ALA A 95 -9.41 -12.89 -24.10
C ALA A 95 -9.43 -11.62 -23.23
N TRP A 96 -10.39 -10.73 -23.47
CA TRP A 96 -10.65 -9.54 -22.65
C TRP A 96 -11.50 -9.85 -21.41
N ARG A 97 -11.87 -11.11 -21.19
CA ARG A 97 -12.66 -11.52 -20.04
C ARG A 97 -11.88 -11.29 -18.75
N SER A 98 -12.42 -10.44 -17.88
CA SER A 98 -11.93 -10.25 -16.54
C SER A 98 -13.02 -9.66 -15.65
N ASN A 99 -13.05 -10.07 -14.37
CA ASN A 99 -13.77 -9.39 -13.30
C ASN A 99 -12.83 -8.53 -12.44
N GLN A 100 -11.56 -8.40 -12.83
CA GLN A 100 -10.55 -7.68 -12.09
C GLN A 100 -10.21 -6.37 -12.78
N VAL A 101 -10.17 -5.29 -12.01
CA VAL A 101 -9.63 -4.00 -12.43
C VAL A 101 -8.52 -3.59 -11.48
N TYR A 102 -7.53 -2.91 -12.02
CA TYR A 102 -6.38 -2.40 -11.30
C TYR A 102 -6.31 -0.89 -11.48
N ILE A 103 -5.92 -0.21 -10.39
CA ILE A 103 -5.63 1.21 -10.35
C ILE A 103 -4.27 1.37 -9.73
N ALA A 104 -3.42 2.20 -10.29
CA ALA A 104 -2.13 2.50 -9.68
C ALA A 104 -1.90 3.99 -9.56
N HIS A 105 -1.31 4.39 -8.45
CA HIS A 105 -0.87 5.76 -8.18
C HIS A 105 0.64 5.78 -7.99
N LEU A 106 1.30 6.76 -8.56
CA LEU A 106 2.69 7.10 -8.32
C LEU A 106 2.76 8.55 -7.88
N ALA A 107 3.47 8.82 -6.79
CA ALA A 107 3.82 10.18 -6.40
C ALA A 107 5.32 10.28 -6.13
N VAL A 108 5.95 11.35 -6.59
CA VAL A 108 7.33 11.71 -6.28
C VAL A 108 7.36 13.14 -5.78
N THR A 109 7.99 13.34 -4.61
CA THR A 109 8.18 14.67 -4.02
C THR A 109 9.65 15.03 -4.02
N ASP A 110 9.96 16.18 -4.56
CA ASP A 110 11.27 16.82 -4.51
C ASP A 110 11.16 18.17 -3.78
N PRO A 111 11.49 18.22 -2.49
CA PRO A 111 11.34 19.45 -1.71
C PRO A 111 12.32 20.55 -2.08
N VAL A 112 13.43 20.23 -2.78
CA VAL A 112 14.44 21.23 -3.15
C VAL A 112 13.96 22.08 -4.31
N ASP A 113 13.38 21.46 -5.32
CA ASP A 113 12.84 22.15 -6.49
C ASP A 113 11.33 22.38 -6.38
N GLU A 114 10.73 22.15 -5.18
CA GLU A 114 9.30 22.31 -4.89
C GLU A 114 8.39 21.56 -5.87
N ARG A 115 8.83 20.36 -6.32
CA ARG A 115 8.09 19.54 -7.28
C ARG A 115 7.28 18.45 -6.56
N PHE A 116 6.05 18.29 -6.99
CA PHE A 116 5.17 17.17 -6.63
C PHE A 116 4.62 16.58 -7.92
N ILE A 117 5.15 15.43 -8.33
CA ILE A 117 4.80 14.71 -9.55
C ILE A 117 3.85 13.59 -9.17
N VAL A 118 2.71 13.52 -9.84
CA VAL A 118 1.71 12.47 -9.63
C VAL A 118 1.29 11.87 -10.96
N ALA A 119 1.04 10.58 -10.96
CA ALA A 119 0.50 9.88 -12.11
C ALA A 119 -0.42 8.74 -11.66
N GLU A 120 -1.38 8.41 -12.52
CA GLU A 120 -2.34 7.34 -12.30
C GLU A 120 -2.43 6.43 -13.53
N LYS A 121 -2.65 5.14 -13.27
CA LYS A 121 -2.95 4.16 -14.31
C LYS A 121 -4.21 3.38 -13.94
N TYR A 122 -4.97 3.03 -14.98
CA TYR A 122 -6.17 2.21 -14.88
C TYR A 122 -6.09 1.10 -15.91
N SER A 123 -6.26 -0.14 -15.49
CA SER A 123 -6.25 -1.28 -16.41
C SER A 123 -7.15 -2.39 -15.90
N ARG A 124 -7.53 -3.29 -16.80
CA ARG A 124 -8.21 -4.52 -16.42
C ARG A 124 -7.24 -5.69 -16.39
N GLY A 125 -7.50 -6.67 -15.51
CA GLY A 125 -6.71 -7.89 -15.41
C GLY A 125 -6.94 -8.83 -16.59
N ALA A 126 -6.57 -8.41 -17.80
CA ALA A 126 -6.69 -9.18 -19.02
C ALA A 126 -5.51 -8.90 -19.94
N LEU A 127 -5.10 -9.88 -20.76
CA LEU A 127 -4.03 -9.77 -21.76
C LEU A 127 -2.69 -9.27 -21.16
N ASP A 128 -2.41 -9.65 -19.92
CA ASP A 128 -1.21 -9.23 -19.16
C ASP A 128 -1.05 -7.72 -18.97
N MET A 129 -2.10 -6.92 -19.28
CA MET A 129 -2.06 -5.46 -19.05
C MET A 129 -1.99 -5.11 -17.56
N ALA A 130 -2.65 -5.88 -16.70
CA ALA A 130 -2.49 -5.78 -15.27
C ALA A 130 -2.75 -7.15 -14.63
N GLY A 131 -2.11 -7.40 -13.50
CA GLY A 131 -2.25 -8.66 -12.80
C GLY A 131 -1.48 -8.71 -11.49
N ALA A 132 -1.64 -9.83 -10.78
CA ALA A 132 -0.87 -10.16 -9.60
C ALA A 132 -0.66 -11.67 -9.50
N GLU A 133 0.49 -12.08 -9.00
CA GLU A 133 0.92 -13.47 -8.81
C GLU A 133 1.54 -13.63 -7.42
N ALA A 134 1.40 -14.82 -6.84
CA ALA A 134 1.96 -15.12 -5.52
C ALA A 134 3.38 -15.70 -5.60
N GLU A 135 3.66 -16.57 -6.56
CA GLU A 135 4.94 -17.29 -6.70
C GLU A 135 5.36 -17.41 -8.18
N PRO A 136 6.38 -16.63 -8.61
CA PRO A 136 7.06 -15.57 -7.86
C PRO A 136 6.15 -14.37 -7.62
N PHE A 137 6.26 -13.74 -6.43
CA PHE A 137 5.43 -12.58 -6.11
C PHE A 137 5.67 -11.45 -7.11
N ALA A 138 4.58 -11.00 -7.73
CA ALA A 138 4.56 -9.81 -8.58
C ALA A 138 3.15 -9.21 -8.62
N VAL A 139 3.09 -7.90 -8.74
CA VAL A 139 1.88 -7.16 -9.13
C VAL A 139 2.28 -6.08 -10.13
N TRP A 140 1.46 -5.88 -11.16
CA TRP A 140 1.79 -4.93 -12.22
C TRP A 140 0.55 -4.31 -12.84
N ILE A 141 0.78 -3.14 -13.42
CA ILE A 141 -0.14 -2.45 -14.31
C ILE A 141 0.67 -1.79 -15.43
N ASP A 142 0.51 -2.28 -16.65
CA ASP A 142 1.33 -1.95 -17.80
C ASP A 142 2.83 -2.19 -17.51
N ASP A 143 3.64 -1.12 -17.50
CA ASP A 143 5.08 -1.13 -17.21
C ASP A 143 5.42 -0.86 -15.73
N TRP A 144 4.45 -0.51 -14.87
CA TRP A 144 4.68 -0.37 -13.43
C TRP A 144 4.60 -1.72 -12.75
N ARG A 145 5.57 -2.02 -11.90
CA ARG A 145 5.67 -3.31 -11.26
C ARG A 145 6.21 -3.23 -9.83
N ILE A 146 5.62 -4.05 -8.97
CA ILE A 146 6.17 -4.42 -7.67
C ILE A 146 6.39 -5.92 -7.71
N HIS A 147 7.58 -6.39 -7.39
CA HIS A 147 7.87 -7.82 -7.31
C HIS A 147 8.85 -8.11 -6.18
N GLY A 148 8.86 -9.33 -5.68
CA GLY A 148 9.66 -9.67 -4.53
C GLY A 148 10.02 -11.14 -4.46
N GLN A 149 10.98 -11.42 -3.59
CA GLN A 149 11.44 -12.77 -3.27
C GLN A 149 11.91 -12.86 -1.84
N THR A 150 11.75 -14.03 -1.25
CA THR A 150 12.37 -14.36 0.04
C THR A 150 13.83 -14.74 -0.21
N MET A 151 14.73 -14.03 0.45
CA MET A 151 16.16 -14.27 0.37
C MET A 151 16.56 -15.52 1.18
N PRO A 152 17.74 -16.14 0.93
CA PRO A 152 18.19 -17.32 1.68
C PRO A 152 18.28 -17.15 3.21
N ASN A 153 18.38 -15.90 3.69
CA ASN A 153 18.36 -15.57 5.11
C ASN A 153 16.94 -15.41 5.69
N GLY A 154 15.89 -15.71 4.90
CA GLY A 154 14.50 -15.62 5.27
C GLY A 154 13.91 -14.20 5.25
N ARG A 155 14.66 -13.19 4.79
CA ARG A 155 14.18 -11.81 4.67
C ARG A 155 13.61 -11.55 3.29
N GLU A 156 12.64 -10.64 3.23
CA GLU A 156 12.03 -10.23 1.98
C GLU A 156 12.87 -9.16 1.28
N ARG A 157 13.04 -9.33 -0.03
CA ARG A 157 13.59 -8.32 -0.94
C ARG A 157 12.56 -8.01 -1.99
N TRP A 158 12.15 -6.75 -2.07
CA TRP A 158 11.24 -6.28 -3.09
C TRP A 158 11.95 -5.36 -4.07
N ARG A 159 11.42 -5.29 -5.28
CA ARG A 159 11.77 -4.29 -6.27
C ARG A 159 10.52 -3.58 -6.72
N ILE A 160 10.68 -2.29 -7.01
CA ILE A 160 9.65 -1.48 -7.64
C ILE A 160 10.25 -0.76 -8.83
N ASP A 161 9.50 -0.80 -9.93
CA ASP A 161 9.84 -0.14 -11.18
C ASP A 161 8.58 0.60 -11.65
N ALA A 162 8.67 1.93 -11.83
CA ALA A 162 7.56 2.74 -12.33
C ALA A 162 8.11 3.96 -13.08
N ALA A 163 7.46 4.33 -14.17
CA ALA A 163 7.89 5.45 -15.00
C ALA A 163 6.70 6.26 -15.52
N THR A 164 6.90 7.57 -15.60
CA THR A 164 6.04 8.56 -16.23
C THR A 164 6.87 9.41 -17.19
N ASP A 165 6.24 10.36 -17.86
CA ASP A 165 6.95 11.32 -18.71
C ASP A 165 7.85 12.28 -17.88
N GLU A 166 7.58 12.45 -16.58
CA GLU A 166 8.25 13.42 -15.72
C GLU A 166 9.16 12.80 -14.67
N ALA A 167 8.92 11.55 -14.27
CA ALA A 167 9.73 10.86 -13.27
C ALA A 167 9.73 9.36 -13.48
N SER A 168 10.84 8.71 -13.10
CA SER A 168 10.88 7.25 -12.97
C SER A 168 11.63 6.82 -11.73
N LEU A 169 11.30 5.64 -11.24
CA LEU A 169 12.00 5.01 -10.13
C LEU A 169 12.27 3.54 -10.42
N ALA A 170 13.45 3.08 -10.03
CA ALA A 170 13.87 1.68 -10.04
C ALA A 170 14.59 1.41 -8.73
N LEU A 171 13.86 0.85 -7.75
CA LEU A 171 14.32 0.71 -6.38
C LEU A 171 14.33 -0.74 -5.93
N THR A 172 15.34 -1.10 -5.14
CA THR A 172 15.41 -2.36 -4.39
C THR A 172 15.18 -2.05 -2.91
N LEU A 173 14.31 -2.83 -2.28
CA LEU A 173 13.86 -2.68 -0.90
C LEU A 173 14.17 -3.96 -0.13
N ASP A 174 15.07 -3.90 0.83
CA ASP A 174 15.47 -5.03 1.69
C ASP A 174 14.81 -4.91 3.06
N ALA A 175 13.91 -5.82 3.40
CA ALA A 175 13.24 -5.81 4.70
C ALA A 175 14.24 -6.06 5.83
N GLU A 176 14.24 -5.17 6.82
CA GLU A 176 15.12 -5.28 8.00
C GLU A 176 14.43 -6.00 9.16
N LYS A 177 13.09 -6.12 9.12
CA LYS A 177 12.26 -6.79 10.13
C LYS A 177 11.31 -7.78 9.45
N PRO A 178 10.78 -8.77 10.20
CA PRO A 178 9.71 -9.63 9.69
C PRO A 178 8.41 -8.84 9.44
N PRO A 179 7.45 -9.41 8.68
CA PRO A 179 6.13 -8.82 8.54
C PRO A 179 5.45 -8.61 9.90
N VAL A 180 4.85 -7.46 10.08
CA VAL A 180 4.10 -7.05 11.28
C VAL A 180 2.61 -7.14 10.98
N LEU A 181 1.89 -7.96 11.72
CA LEU A 181 0.45 -8.13 11.58
C LEU A 181 -0.27 -7.01 12.35
N ASN A 182 -1.10 -6.22 11.69
CA ASN A 182 -1.84 -5.12 12.31
C ASN A 182 -3.21 -5.57 12.81
N GLY A 183 -3.68 -5.01 13.93
CA GLY A 183 -4.93 -5.42 14.57
C GLY A 183 -4.79 -6.76 15.31
N ASP A 184 -5.89 -7.50 15.48
CA ASP A 184 -5.87 -8.81 16.13
C ASP A 184 -5.30 -9.87 15.19
N ALA A 185 -4.01 -10.18 15.38
CA ALA A 185 -3.27 -11.15 14.56
C ALA A 185 -3.45 -10.94 13.05
N GLY A 186 -3.49 -9.68 12.61
CA GLY A 186 -3.67 -9.28 11.21
C GLY A 186 -5.11 -9.00 10.80
N LEU A 187 -6.09 -9.17 11.68
CA LEU A 187 -7.47 -8.72 11.47
C LEU A 187 -7.63 -7.29 11.99
N SER A 188 -7.71 -6.33 11.09
CA SER A 188 -7.88 -4.91 11.38
C SER A 188 -9.34 -4.51 11.24
N GLN A 189 -10.04 -4.38 12.39
CA GLN A 189 -11.45 -3.98 12.43
C GLN A 189 -11.58 -2.49 12.10
N LYS A 190 -12.51 -2.13 11.20
CA LYS A 190 -12.69 -0.76 10.73
C LYS A 190 -13.99 -0.10 11.27
N SER A 191 -14.95 -0.90 11.75
CA SER A 191 -16.15 -0.42 12.42
C SER A 191 -16.68 -1.49 13.38
N SER A 192 -17.75 -1.19 14.12
CA SER A 192 -18.43 -2.17 14.99
C SER A 192 -19.20 -3.25 14.22
N GLU A 193 -19.35 -3.11 12.88
CA GLU A 193 -20.05 -4.09 12.06
C GLU A 193 -19.14 -5.30 11.79
N PRO A 194 -19.54 -6.54 12.15
CA PRO A 194 -18.76 -7.72 11.84
C PRO A 194 -18.46 -7.87 10.35
N GLY A 195 -17.20 -8.11 10.00
CA GLY A 195 -16.75 -8.22 8.61
C GLY A 195 -16.48 -6.87 7.92
N ASN A 196 -16.69 -5.72 8.59
CA ASN A 196 -16.11 -4.46 8.18
C ASN A 196 -14.69 -4.38 8.75
N ALA A 197 -13.83 -5.18 8.20
CA ALA A 197 -12.44 -5.38 8.59
C ALA A 197 -11.60 -5.76 7.38
N SER A 198 -10.30 -5.69 7.52
CA SER A 198 -9.34 -6.15 6.53
C SER A 198 -8.32 -7.10 7.17
N TYR A 199 -7.69 -7.93 6.34
CA TYR A 199 -6.43 -8.56 6.69
C TYR A 199 -5.31 -7.61 6.31
N TYR A 200 -4.46 -7.27 7.28
CA TYR A 200 -3.52 -6.19 7.16
C TYR A 200 -2.17 -6.54 7.80
N TYR A 201 -1.11 -6.44 7.01
CA TYR A 201 0.25 -6.50 7.53
C TYR A 201 1.12 -5.41 6.90
N SER A 202 2.23 -5.09 7.58
CA SER A 202 3.23 -4.14 7.13
C SER A 202 4.63 -4.74 7.11
N LEU A 203 5.45 -4.31 6.14
CA LEU A 203 6.89 -4.35 6.25
C LEU A 203 7.33 -2.96 6.67
N THR A 204 7.69 -2.79 7.94
CA THR A 204 7.76 -1.47 8.57
C THR A 204 9.07 -0.73 8.34
N ARG A 205 10.12 -1.46 7.95
CA ARG A 205 11.43 -0.89 7.66
C ARG A 205 12.14 -1.69 6.58
N LEU A 206 12.30 -1.06 5.41
CA LEU A 206 13.06 -1.63 4.31
C LEU A 206 14.19 -0.69 3.93
N LYS A 207 15.43 -1.20 3.97
CA LYS A 207 16.58 -0.49 3.42
C LYS A 207 16.41 -0.38 1.91
N THR A 208 16.39 0.83 1.40
CA THR A 208 16.06 1.12 0.00
C THR A 208 17.25 1.73 -0.71
N ALA A 209 17.50 1.29 -1.94
CA ALA A 209 18.50 1.88 -2.82
C ALA A 209 18.14 1.66 -4.29
N GLY A 210 18.59 2.55 -5.15
CA GLY A 210 18.36 2.46 -6.60
C GLY A 210 18.53 3.79 -7.28
N THR A 211 17.71 4.02 -8.32
CA THR A 211 17.70 5.24 -9.11
C THR A 211 16.35 5.92 -9.09
N LEU A 212 16.36 7.22 -9.10
CA LEU A 212 15.23 8.11 -9.29
C LEU A 212 15.60 9.09 -10.39
N ASP A 213 14.78 9.19 -11.44
CA ASP A 213 14.89 10.23 -12.46
C ASP A 213 13.77 11.25 -12.26
N ILE A 214 14.10 12.54 -12.39
CA ILE A 214 13.13 13.63 -12.34
C ILE A 214 13.44 14.62 -13.48
N GLY A 215 12.61 14.59 -14.52
CA GLY A 215 12.76 15.48 -15.66
C GLY A 215 14.03 15.24 -16.48
N GLY A 216 14.52 14.00 -16.52
CA GLY A 216 15.73 13.58 -17.22
C GLY A 216 17.03 13.74 -16.41
N GLU A 217 16.94 14.16 -15.14
CA GLU A 217 18.07 14.14 -14.20
C GLU A 217 17.99 12.90 -13.33
N GLU A 218 18.99 12.02 -13.46
CA GLU A 218 19.07 10.77 -12.70
C GLU A 218 19.83 10.96 -11.37
N PHE A 219 19.25 10.46 -10.30
CA PHE A 219 19.80 10.44 -8.96
C PHE A 219 20.01 9.01 -8.49
N ALA A 220 21.25 8.64 -8.14
CA ALA A 220 21.48 7.46 -7.32
C ALA A 220 21.04 7.76 -5.89
N VAL A 221 20.07 7.00 -5.40
CA VAL A 221 19.40 7.26 -4.11
C VAL A 221 19.49 6.07 -3.16
N ARG A 222 19.43 6.38 -1.88
CA ARG A 222 19.28 5.43 -0.78
C ARG A 222 18.30 5.98 0.25
N GLY A 223 17.76 5.12 1.08
CA GLY A 223 16.86 5.56 2.14
C GLY A 223 16.17 4.41 2.83
N THR A 224 14.97 4.69 3.31
CA THR A 224 14.10 3.70 3.95
C THR A 224 12.70 3.78 3.39
N SER A 225 12.06 2.61 3.33
CA SER A 225 10.68 2.48 2.83
C SER A 225 9.82 1.72 3.83
N TRP A 226 8.52 1.82 3.60
CA TRP A 226 7.43 1.14 4.27
C TRP A 226 6.55 0.47 3.23
N VAL A 227 6.03 -0.71 3.55
CA VAL A 227 5.04 -1.42 2.73
C VAL A 227 3.84 -1.75 3.58
N ASP A 228 2.64 -1.46 3.06
CA ASP A 228 1.38 -1.97 3.57
C ASP A 228 0.74 -2.90 2.56
N ARG A 229 0.26 -4.00 3.08
CA ARG A 229 -0.49 -5.00 2.34
C ARG A 229 -1.81 -5.27 3.04
N GLU A 230 -2.89 -5.00 2.35
CA GLU A 230 -4.22 -5.09 2.92
C GLU A 230 -5.22 -5.64 1.91
N TRP A 231 -6.13 -6.51 2.35
CA TRP A 231 -7.21 -7.03 1.53
C TRP A 231 -8.49 -7.21 2.35
N SER A 232 -9.62 -6.94 1.71
CA SER A 232 -10.93 -6.99 2.33
C SER A 232 -12.05 -7.02 1.31
N SER A 233 -13.30 -7.09 1.81
CA SER A 233 -14.49 -6.86 1.01
C SER A 233 -15.30 -5.65 1.48
N SER A 234 -14.77 -4.91 2.48
CA SER A 234 -15.37 -3.68 3.00
C SER A 234 -14.26 -2.83 3.66
N ALA A 235 -14.08 -1.60 3.23
CA ALA A 235 -13.02 -0.73 3.75
C ALA A 235 -13.53 0.34 4.73
N LEU A 236 -14.71 0.90 4.55
CA LEU A 236 -15.27 1.96 5.40
C LEU A 236 -16.65 1.59 5.93
N GLY A 237 -16.96 2.01 7.16
CA GLY A 237 -18.28 1.99 7.75
C GLY A 237 -19.22 3.03 7.12
N GLY A 238 -20.54 2.88 7.31
CA GLY A 238 -21.54 3.74 6.66
C GLY A 238 -21.54 5.20 7.12
N ASP A 239 -20.95 5.51 8.27
CA ASP A 239 -20.77 6.85 8.84
C ASP A 239 -19.36 7.42 8.70
N GLN A 240 -18.45 6.68 8.05
CA GLN A 240 -17.06 7.08 7.84
C GLN A 240 -16.87 7.71 6.45
N VAL A 241 -16.07 8.77 6.39
CA VAL A 241 -15.77 9.53 5.16
C VAL A 241 -14.34 9.36 4.66
N GLY A 242 -13.50 8.63 5.40
CA GLY A 242 -12.09 8.41 5.06
C GLY A 242 -11.25 8.17 6.29
N TRP A 243 -9.94 8.20 6.10
CA TRP A 243 -8.96 8.04 7.16
C TRP A 243 -7.76 8.97 6.96
N ASP A 244 -7.08 9.24 8.08
CA ASP A 244 -5.73 9.80 8.09
C ASP A 244 -4.80 8.67 8.57
N TRP A 245 -3.72 8.41 7.82
CA TRP A 245 -2.80 7.33 8.10
C TRP A 245 -1.37 7.87 8.21
N PHE A 246 -0.62 7.35 9.17
CA PHE A 246 0.76 7.74 9.41
C PHE A 246 1.62 6.52 9.67
N ALA A 247 2.80 6.49 9.05
CA ALA A 247 3.88 5.54 9.36
C ALA A 247 5.14 6.32 9.72
N LEU A 248 5.64 6.08 10.91
CA LEU A 248 6.81 6.75 11.45
C LEU A 248 7.92 5.74 11.70
N GLN A 249 9.11 6.00 11.18
CA GLN A 249 10.33 5.25 11.49
C GLN A 249 11.18 6.10 12.43
N LEU A 250 11.37 5.63 13.67
CA LEU A 250 12.06 6.37 14.72
C LEU A 250 13.56 6.09 14.68
N ASP A 251 14.38 7.04 15.21
CA ASP A 251 15.83 6.95 15.23
C ASP A 251 16.37 5.82 16.12
N ASP A 252 15.56 5.35 17.08
CA ASP A 252 15.90 4.28 18.00
C ASP A 252 15.55 2.88 17.46
N GLY A 253 15.15 2.83 16.18
CA GLY A 253 14.82 1.58 15.48
C GLY A 253 13.42 1.07 15.73
N ARG A 254 12.55 1.84 16.40
CA ARG A 254 11.12 1.56 16.51
C ARG A 254 10.35 2.14 15.33
N GLU A 255 9.17 1.60 15.07
CA GLU A 255 8.21 2.18 14.14
C GLU A 255 6.85 2.32 14.80
N LEU A 256 6.08 3.29 14.32
CA LEU A 256 4.72 3.54 14.73
C LEU A 256 3.83 3.72 13.49
N MET A 257 2.84 2.88 13.35
CA MET A 257 1.72 3.08 12.42
C MET A 257 0.51 3.48 13.22
N VAL A 258 -0.20 4.52 12.78
CA VAL A 258 -1.48 4.91 13.34
C VAL A 258 -2.41 5.36 12.23
N TYR A 259 -3.69 5.05 12.36
CA TYR A 259 -4.72 5.61 11.51
C TYR A 259 -5.90 6.11 12.35
N GLN A 260 -6.50 7.20 11.87
CA GLN A 260 -7.73 7.76 12.39
C GLN A 260 -8.82 7.64 11.32
N LEU A 261 -9.87 6.91 11.62
CA LEU A 261 -11.07 6.85 10.79
C LEU A 261 -11.92 8.08 11.08
N ARG A 262 -12.25 8.85 10.05
CA ARG A 262 -13.01 10.10 10.16
C ARG A 262 -14.49 9.85 9.91
N ARG A 263 -15.35 10.38 10.77
CA ARG A 263 -16.81 10.33 10.62
C ARG A 263 -17.34 11.58 9.92
N HIS A 264 -18.57 11.50 9.42
CA HIS A 264 -19.27 12.62 8.79
C HIS A 264 -19.40 13.85 9.69
N ASP A 265 -19.49 13.68 11.02
CA ASP A 265 -19.57 14.75 12.00
C ASP A 265 -18.21 15.37 12.38
N GLY A 266 -17.13 14.89 11.76
CA GLY A 266 -15.76 15.32 12.02
C GLY A 266 -15.10 14.64 13.22
N SER A 267 -15.80 13.75 13.93
CA SER A 267 -15.22 12.98 15.04
C SER A 267 -14.36 11.82 14.54
N ALA A 268 -13.43 11.38 15.42
CA ALA A 268 -12.70 10.14 15.20
C ALA A 268 -13.60 8.93 15.52
N ASP A 269 -13.53 7.89 14.67
CA ASP A 269 -14.20 6.63 14.95
C ASP A 269 -13.45 5.86 16.04
N PRO A 270 -14.13 5.19 17.00
CA PRO A 270 -13.50 4.38 18.04
C PRO A 270 -12.67 3.20 17.52
N ASN A 271 -12.85 2.79 16.26
CA ASN A 271 -12.02 1.77 15.62
C ASN A 271 -10.75 2.34 14.98
N SER A 272 -10.44 3.62 15.23
CA SER A 272 -9.11 4.19 14.95
C SER A 272 -8.07 3.44 15.79
N ALA A 273 -6.96 3.06 15.20
CA ALA A 273 -6.00 2.19 15.85
C ALA A 273 -4.56 2.43 15.37
N GLY A 274 -3.64 1.72 15.98
CA GLY A 274 -2.23 1.77 15.60
C GLY A 274 -1.45 0.52 15.99
N THR A 275 -0.19 0.50 15.61
CA THR A 275 0.76 -0.54 15.98
C THR A 275 2.11 0.09 16.27
N LEU A 276 2.64 -0.11 17.48
CA LEU A 276 4.01 0.23 17.83
C LEU A 276 4.89 -1.01 17.62
N VAL A 277 5.97 -0.85 16.87
CA VAL A 277 6.91 -1.93 16.56
C VAL A 277 8.24 -1.64 17.24
N ALA A 278 8.69 -2.55 18.08
CA ALA A 278 9.96 -2.46 18.76
C ALA A 278 11.14 -2.68 17.79
N ALA A 279 12.36 -2.32 18.22
CA ALA A 279 13.55 -2.45 17.39
C ALA A 279 13.86 -3.92 16.99
N ASP A 280 13.43 -4.89 17.78
CA ASP A 280 13.54 -6.33 17.51
C ASP A 280 12.39 -6.88 16.63
N GLY A 281 11.40 -6.05 16.28
CA GLY A 281 10.25 -6.42 15.47
C GLY A 281 9.02 -6.88 16.27
N ALA A 282 9.07 -6.90 17.61
CA ALA A 282 7.89 -7.17 18.43
C ALA A 282 6.85 -6.05 18.26
N ALA A 283 5.59 -6.42 18.08
CA ALA A 283 4.50 -5.49 17.83
C ALA A 283 3.56 -5.38 19.03
N GLU A 284 3.14 -4.16 19.34
CA GLU A 284 2.12 -3.82 20.33
C GLU A 284 1.00 -3.04 19.63
N HIS A 285 -0.25 -3.51 19.79
CA HIS A 285 -1.41 -2.82 19.23
C HIS A 285 -1.86 -1.69 20.15
N LEU A 286 -2.20 -0.56 19.53
CA LEU A 286 -2.72 0.65 20.14
C LEU A 286 -4.15 0.82 19.66
N GLY A 287 -5.10 0.78 20.58
CA GLY A 287 -6.53 0.92 20.32
C GLY A 287 -7.18 1.90 21.25
#